data_fe66fa11ef4290bad1ecba491ae4428e
#
_entry.id   fe66fa11ef4290bad1ecba491ae4428e
#
_cell.length_a   1.000
_cell.length_b   1.000
_cell.length_c   1.000
_cell.angle_alpha   90.00
_cell.angle_beta   90.00
_cell.angle_gamma   90.00
#
_symmetry.space_group_name_H-M   'P 1'
#
loop_
_entity.id
_entity.type
_entity.pdbx_description
1 polymer ?
#
loop_
_entity_poly.entity_id
_entity_poly.type
_entity_poly.pdbx_seq_one_letter_code
_entity_poly.pdbx_strand_id
1 'polypeptide(L)'
;MNLTDINDNTVILDVPLKRGEMEITEVQVTKPTAGSLRGIGLAALANADVDALITILPRITSPNLTKEECSRLELPDLIALAGKVIGFLSPKPVA
;
A
#
# COMPACT_ATOMS: atom_id res chain seq x y z
N MET A 1 9.85 -22.42 -8.57
CA MET A 1 9.33 -21.11 -8.23
C MET A 1 8.33 -21.23 -7.10
N ASN A 2 8.43 -20.33 -6.19
CA ASN A 2 7.57 -20.33 -5.02
C ASN A 2 6.37 -19.44 -5.26
N LEU A 3 5.17 -20.01 -5.17
CA LEU A 3 3.96 -19.23 -5.42
C LEU A 3 3.74 -18.15 -4.40
N THR A 4 4.31 -18.28 -3.20
CA THR A 4 4.14 -17.25 -2.19
C THR A 4 4.78 -15.94 -2.59
N ASP A 5 5.81 -15.99 -3.44
CA ASP A 5 6.46 -14.76 -3.89
C ASP A 5 5.51 -13.88 -4.67
N ILE A 6 4.57 -14.49 -5.38
CA ILE A 6 3.62 -13.74 -6.19
C ILE A 6 2.69 -12.93 -5.31
N ASN A 7 2.39 -13.43 -4.11
CA ASN A 7 1.40 -12.82 -3.23
C ASN A 7 2.00 -12.00 -2.11
N ASP A 8 3.34 -11.89 -2.07
CA ASP A 8 3.99 -11.18 -0.97
C ASP A 8 3.54 -9.74 -0.84
N ASN A 9 3.19 -9.12 -1.97
CA ASN A 9 2.82 -7.72 -2.00
C ASN A 9 1.32 -7.50 -2.18
N THR A 10 0.55 -8.56 -2.01
CA THR A 10 -0.90 -8.50 -2.16
C THR A 10 -1.56 -8.47 -0.80
N VAL A 11 -2.49 -7.55 -0.63
CA VAL A 11 -3.27 -7.43 0.59
C VAL A 11 -4.72 -7.74 0.25
N ILE A 12 -5.29 -8.71 0.96
CA ILE A 12 -6.71 -9.01 0.85
C ILE A 12 -7.44 -8.13 1.84
N LEU A 13 -8.34 -7.30 1.34
CA LEU A 13 -9.07 -6.37 2.20
C LEU A 13 -10.12 -7.11 3.02
N ASP A 14 -10.17 -6.83 4.32
CA ASP A 14 -11.23 -7.39 5.17
C ASP A 14 -12.58 -6.80 4.77
N VAL A 15 -12.57 -5.52 4.40
CA VAL A 15 -13.79 -4.85 3.95
C VAL A 15 -13.54 -4.32 2.55
N PRO A 16 -14.16 -4.92 1.52
CA PRO A 16 -13.92 -4.47 0.16
C PRO A 16 -14.31 -3.01 -0.05
N LEU A 17 -13.57 -2.36 -0.93
CA LEU A 17 -13.89 -1.00 -1.33
C LEU A 17 -14.82 -1.05 -2.52
N LYS A 18 -15.84 -0.20 -2.49
CA LYS A 18 -16.77 -0.13 -3.60
C LYS A 18 -16.35 0.97 -4.57
N ARG A 19 -16.33 0.62 -5.84
CA ARG A 19 -16.05 1.56 -6.91
C ARG A 19 -17.15 1.40 -7.94
N GLY A 20 -18.20 2.23 -7.81
CA GLY A 20 -19.38 2.04 -8.63
C GLY A 20 -20.01 0.69 -8.33
N GLU A 21 -20.18 -0.11 -9.36
CA GLU A 21 -20.73 -1.46 -9.18
C GLU A 21 -19.67 -2.51 -8.94
N MET A 22 -18.40 -2.09 -9.00
CA MET A 22 -17.30 -3.02 -8.78
C MET A 22 -16.87 -2.98 -7.32
N GLU A 23 -16.26 -4.07 -6.89
CA GLU A 23 -15.67 -4.14 -5.56
C GLU A 23 -14.20 -4.44 -5.69
N ILE A 24 -13.39 -3.73 -4.94
CA ILE A 24 -11.96 -4.00 -4.84
C ILE A 24 -11.78 -4.86 -3.60
N THR A 25 -11.45 -6.12 -3.82
CA THR A 25 -11.30 -7.07 -2.72
C THR A 25 -9.85 -7.30 -2.35
N GLU A 26 -8.95 -7.01 -3.26
CA GLU A 26 -7.52 -7.15 -2.98
C GLU A 26 -6.76 -6.05 -3.67
N VAL A 27 -5.61 -5.70 -3.11
CA VAL A 27 -4.78 -4.63 -3.62
C VAL A 27 -3.34 -5.12 -3.64
N GLN A 28 -2.70 -4.97 -4.79
CA GLN A 28 -1.28 -5.28 -4.90
C GLN A 28 -0.48 -4.01 -4.73
N VAL A 29 0.56 -4.07 -3.89
CA VAL A 29 1.42 -2.92 -3.65
C VAL A 29 2.70 -3.10 -4.43
N THR A 30 3.01 -2.12 -5.27
CA THR A 30 4.21 -2.13 -6.09
C THR A 30 5.35 -1.47 -5.32
N LYS A 31 6.57 -2.01 -5.48
CA LYS A 31 7.73 -1.43 -4.82
C LYS A 31 7.91 0.01 -5.29
N PRO A 32 7.96 0.98 -4.38
CA PRO A 32 8.11 2.37 -4.79
C PRO A 32 9.56 2.67 -5.20
N THR A 33 9.69 3.64 -6.09
CA THR A 33 10.99 4.20 -6.43
C THR A 33 11.11 5.56 -5.73
N ALA A 34 12.31 6.13 -5.80
CA ALA A 34 12.50 7.48 -5.24
C ALA A 34 11.53 8.48 -5.84
N GLY A 35 11.26 8.34 -7.15
CA GLY A 35 10.30 9.23 -7.80
C GLY A 35 8.89 9.10 -7.28
N SER A 36 8.51 7.89 -6.84
CA SER A 36 7.19 7.67 -6.26
C SER A 36 7.01 8.42 -4.95
N LEU A 37 8.09 8.77 -4.29
CA LEU A 37 8.05 9.38 -2.96
C LEU A 37 8.11 10.90 -3.00
N ARG A 38 8.02 11.49 -4.17
CA ARG A 38 8.08 12.95 -4.27
C ARG A 38 7.00 13.58 -3.42
N GLY A 39 7.41 14.60 -2.65
CA GLY A 39 6.49 15.33 -1.79
C GLY A 39 6.11 14.59 -0.52
N ILE A 40 6.72 13.45 -0.27
CA ILE A 40 6.43 12.65 0.90
C ILE A 40 7.69 12.56 1.75
N GLY A 41 7.56 12.90 3.03
CA GLY A 41 8.70 12.77 3.94
C GLY A 41 8.97 11.32 4.27
N LEU A 42 10.24 10.90 4.15
CA LEU A 42 10.58 9.52 4.44
C LEU A 42 10.31 9.16 5.90
N ALA A 43 10.58 10.09 6.81
CA ALA A 43 10.34 9.83 8.23
C ALA A 43 8.85 9.64 8.49
N ALA A 44 8.01 10.48 7.87
CA ALA A 44 6.57 10.34 8.04
C ALA A 44 6.10 8.99 7.52
N LEU A 45 6.60 8.59 6.36
CA LEU A 45 6.20 7.32 5.78
C LEU A 45 6.67 6.15 6.64
N ALA A 46 7.90 6.21 7.15
CA ALA A 46 8.45 5.17 8.00
C ALA A 46 7.68 5.05 9.31
N ASN A 47 7.09 6.15 9.77
CA ASN A 47 6.27 6.15 10.97
C ASN A 47 4.80 5.81 10.69
N ALA A 48 4.50 5.41 9.47
CA ALA A 48 3.14 5.06 9.07
C ALA A 48 2.16 6.22 9.23
N ASP A 49 2.62 7.43 8.94
CA ASP A 49 1.77 8.62 8.97
C ASP A 49 0.62 8.43 7.97
N VAL A 50 -0.61 8.67 8.43
CA VAL A 50 -1.78 8.39 7.60
C VAL A 50 -1.80 9.27 6.35
N ASP A 51 -1.47 10.54 6.49
CA ASP A 51 -1.45 11.43 5.32
C ASP A 51 -0.40 10.98 4.31
N ALA A 52 0.76 10.53 4.79
CA ALA A 52 1.79 10.01 3.89
C ALA A 52 1.29 8.76 3.17
N LEU A 53 0.61 7.88 3.86
CA LEU A 53 0.08 6.67 3.26
C LEU A 53 -0.99 6.98 2.22
N ILE A 54 -1.90 7.90 2.54
CA ILE A 54 -2.94 8.29 1.61
C ILE A 54 -2.34 8.93 0.36
N THR A 55 -1.20 9.56 0.50
CA THR A 55 -0.52 10.19 -0.63
C THR A 55 0.20 9.16 -1.50
N ILE A 56 0.86 8.16 -0.86
CA ILE A 56 1.68 7.22 -1.63
C ILE A 56 0.86 6.09 -2.23
N LEU A 57 -0.14 5.59 -1.53
CA LEU A 57 -0.87 4.41 -1.97
C LEU A 57 -1.48 4.56 -3.37
N PRO A 58 -2.08 5.71 -3.74
CA PRO A 58 -2.60 5.84 -5.10
C PRO A 58 -1.54 5.68 -6.18
N ARG A 59 -0.28 5.92 -5.85
CA ARG A 59 0.80 5.87 -6.84
C ARG A 59 1.35 4.46 -7.02
N ILE A 60 1.19 3.59 -6.04
CA ILE A 60 1.87 2.30 -6.04
C ILE A 60 0.94 1.11 -5.84
N THR A 61 -0.36 1.31 -5.99
CA THR A 61 -1.30 0.20 -5.85
C THR A 61 -1.87 -0.23 -7.19
N SER A 62 -2.24 -1.49 -7.28
CA SER A 62 -2.92 -2.05 -8.44
C SER A 62 -4.09 -2.88 -7.93
N PRO A 63 -5.32 -2.52 -8.27
CA PRO A 63 -5.73 -1.33 -9.02
C PRO A 63 -5.36 -0.06 -8.28
N ASN A 64 -5.10 1.01 -9.02
CA ASN A 64 -4.72 2.27 -8.40
C ASN A 64 -5.88 2.79 -7.57
N LEU A 65 -5.63 2.95 -6.28
CA LEU A 65 -6.62 3.52 -5.39
C LEU A 65 -6.59 5.02 -5.49
N THR A 66 -7.74 5.65 -5.28
CA THR A 66 -7.77 7.12 -5.18
C THR A 66 -7.51 7.51 -3.73
N LYS A 67 -7.19 8.79 -3.52
CA LYS A 67 -7.02 9.28 -2.15
C LYS A 67 -8.30 9.11 -1.34
N GLU A 68 -9.44 9.33 -1.98
CA GLU A 68 -10.72 9.16 -1.31
C GLU A 68 -10.94 7.70 -0.91
N GLU A 69 -10.60 6.78 -1.79
CA GLU A 69 -10.72 5.37 -1.47
C GLU A 69 -9.82 4.99 -0.32
N CYS A 70 -8.59 5.51 -0.32
CA CYS A 70 -7.69 5.26 0.79
C CYS A 70 -8.24 5.77 2.10
N SER A 71 -8.92 6.91 2.07
CA SER A 71 -9.52 7.48 3.28
C SER A 71 -10.67 6.64 3.81
N ARG A 72 -11.27 5.81 2.96
CA ARG A 72 -12.37 4.96 3.36
C ARG A 72 -11.94 3.57 3.80
N LEU A 73 -10.65 3.27 3.73
CA LEU A 73 -10.17 1.97 4.18
C LEU A 73 -10.44 1.77 5.65
N GLU A 74 -10.85 0.55 6.01
CA GLU A 74 -10.92 0.19 7.41
C GLU A 74 -9.51 0.14 7.98
N LEU A 75 -9.39 0.42 9.26
CA LEU A 75 -8.07 0.54 9.86
C LEU A 75 -7.22 -0.71 9.72
N PRO A 76 -7.74 -1.92 9.93
CA PRO A 76 -6.90 -3.10 9.73
C PRO A 76 -6.36 -3.22 8.30
N ASP A 77 -7.15 -2.80 7.31
CA ASP A 77 -6.72 -2.86 5.93
C ASP A 77 -5.63 -1.82 5.66
N LEU A 78 -5.80 -0.63 6.21
CA LEU A 78 -4.77 0.40 6.07
C LEU A 78 -3.47 -0.05 6.72
N ILE A 79 -3.56 -0.68 7.90
CA ILE A 79 -2.37 -1.17 8.58
C ILE A 79 -1.68 -2.25 7.76
N ALA A 80 -2.45 -3.13 7.13
CA ALA A 80 -1.86 -4.17 6.30
C ALA A 80 -1.12 -3.57 5.10
N LEU A 81 -1.72 -2.56 4.46
CA LEU A 81 -1.07 -1.89 3.35
C LEU A 81 0.16 -1.13 3.82
N ALA A 82 0.06 -0.47 4.98
CA ALA A 82 1.20 0.24 5.55
C ALA A 82 2.37 -0.70 5.80
N GLY A 83 2.08 -1.90 6.27
CA GLY A 83 3.12 -2.88 6.51
C GLY A 83 3.89 -3.23 5.23
N LYS A 84 3.17 -3.34 4.12
CA LYS A 84 3.84 -3.61 2.85
C LYS A 84 4.72 -2.44 2.43
N VAL A 85 4.21 -1.22 2.57
CA VAL A 85 4.98 -0.02 2.20
C VAL A 85 6.24 0.09 3.05
N ILE A 86 6.10 -0.07 4.35
CA ILE A 86 7.23 0.05 5.26
C ILE A 86 8.25 -1.05 4.98
N GLY A 87 7.77 -2.25 4.64
CA GLY A 87 8.66 -3.33 4.28
C GLY A 87 9.55 -3.00 3.10
N PHE A 88 9.03 -2.23 2.13
CA PHE A 88 9.82 -1.81 0.99
C PHE A 88 10.87 -0.78 1.35
N LEU A 89 10.67 -0.03 2.43
CA LEU A 89 11.62 1.00 2.84
C LEU A 89 12.82 0.43 3.55
N SER A 90 12.68 -0.77 4.09
CA SER A 90 13.77 -1.40 4.83
C SER A 90 14.75 -2.05 3.86
N PRO A 91 16.06 -1.85 4.04
CA PRO A 91 17.02 -2.54 3.20
C PRO A 91 16.93 -4.04 3.42
N LYS A 92 17.18 -4.79 2.36
CA LYS A 92 17.17 -6.23 2.49
C LYS A 92 18.31 -6.66 3.41
N PRO A 93 18.06 -7.62 4.30
CA PRO A 93 19.16 -8.11 5.12
C PRO A 93 20.21 -8.78 4.25
N VAL A 94 21.45 -8.59 4.64
CA VAL A 94 22.57 -9.24 3.97
C VAL A 94 22.63 -10.65 4.50
N ALA A 95 22.47 -11.58 3.61
CA ALA A 95 22.45 -12.98 3.99
C ALA A 95 23.84 -13.44 4.41
#